data_49398e7f5a12f95b472e9815acee0dbe
#
_entry.id   49398e7f5a12f95b472e9815acee0dbe
#
_cell.length_a   1.000
_cell.length_b   1.000
_cell.length_c   1.000
_cell.angle_alpha   90.00
_cell.angle_beta   90.00
_cell.angle_gamma   90.00
#
_symmetry.space_group_name_H-M   'P 1'
#
loop_
_entity.id
_entity.type
_entity.pdbx_description
1 polymer ?
#
loop_
_entity_poly.entity_id
_entity_poly.type
_entity_poly.pdbx_seq_one_letter_code
_entity_poly.pdbx_strand_id
1 'polypeptide(L)'
;NEAAGLSGDAARMVWGPDTAGAQSTLEVQLPAGATPGQLRLAVPQLSHLTQTVAQASDGIGKNTAQIGDSGSCNVDIMCGSYQTEGRSVAKMVFTKGGSTYLCTGTLLNDTRNSQTPYFLSAAHCIADQAAASTLLTYWFFRAEACNSSPKFDPNAVRLSGGAQLLYTRAAVDTTLLRLNAAPPANVVYAGSYFGADVVAGTDVLGVHHPSGDLQKMSIGSVRGFVSCSGFNSGGTTNCASANRDTGTMFSVLWRQGTTEGGSSGSAIFAQTGNTRYVVGALSSGSASCANPSGTDSYGRFELSF
;
A
#
# COMPACT_ATOMS: atom_id res chain seq x y z
N ASN A 1 7.10 -24.29 4.08
CA ASN A 1 8.23 -24.20 3.12
C ASN A 1 8.36 -22.80 2.50
N GLU A 2 8.16 -21.77 3.30
CA GLU A 2 8.24 -20.36 2.86
C GLU A 2 9.68 -19.87 2.67
N ALA A 3 10.69 -20.62 3.16
CA ALA A 3 12.09 -20.25 3.02
C ALA A 3 12.78 -20.75 1.73
N ALA A 4 12.08 -21.48 0.89
CA ALA A 4 12.65 -22.10 -0.32
C ALA A 4 12.76 -21.09 -1.48
N GLY A 5 13.65 -20.16 -1.39
CA GLY A 5 13.91 -19.14 -2.43
C GLY A 5 14.67 -17.94 -1.87
N LEU A 6 14.86 -17.91 -0.56
CA LEU A 6 15.63 -16.89 0.13
C LEU A 6 17.08 -17.37 0.31
N SER A 7 18.05 -16.47 0.32
CA SER A 7 19.47 -16.76 0.57
C SER A 7 19.97 -16.00 1.80
N GLY A 8 21.00 -16.53 2.47
CA GLY A 8 21.61 -15.93 3.65
C GLY A 8 20.69 -15.97 4.89
N ASP A 9 20.79 -14.99 5.76
CA ASP A 9 20.02 -14.94 7.03
C ASP A 9 18.52 -14.75 6.80
N ALA A 10 18.10 -14.13 5.69
CA ALA A 10 16.70 -13.97 5.30
C ALA A 10 16.03 -15.32 5.02
N ALA A 11 16.77 -16.34 4.56
CA ALA A 11 16.26 -17.69 4.32
C ALA A 11 15.90 -18.45 5.60
N ARG A 12 16.35 -17.94 6.75
CA ARG A 12 16.15 -18.56 8.07
C ARG A 12 15.16 -17.79 8.92
N MET A 13 14.68 -16.64 8.45
CA MET A 13 13.76 -15.79 9.18
C MET A 13 12.38 -15.86 8.54
N VAL A 14 11.39 -16.21 9.35
CA VAL A 14 9.98 -16.26 8.95
C VAL A 14 9.21 -15.32 9.89
N TRP A 15 8.42 -14.42 9.32
CA TRP A 15 7.44 -13.66 10.08
C TRP A 15 6.19 -14.49 10.27
N GLY A 16 5.86 -14.76 11.53
CA GLY A 16 4.61 -15.41 11.88
C GLY A 16 3.39 -14.52 11.57
N PRO A 17 2.20 -15.10 11.46
CA PRO A 17 0.97 -14.34 11.38
C PRO A 17 0.79 -13.52 12.67
N ASP A 18 0.09 -12.40 12.58
CA ASP A 18 -0.36 -11.71 13.77
C ASP A 18 -1.45 -12.55 14.47
N THR A 19 -1.36 -12.58 15.77
CA THR A 19 -2.28 -13.34 16.64
C THR A 19 -3.01 -12.39 17.56
N ALA A 20 -4.29 -12.66 17.81
CA ALA A 20 -5.05 -11.89 18.79
C ALA A 20 -4.64 -12.27 20.22
N GLY A 21 -4.60 -11.26 21.11
CA GLY A 21 -4.34 -11.45 22.54
C GLY A 21 -2.89 -11.15 22.96
N ALA A 22 -2.65 -11.28 24.26
CA ALA A 22 -1.37 -10.95 24.89
C ALA A 22 -0.38 -12.14 24.90
N GLN A 23 -0.78 -13.30 24.42
CA GLN A 23 0.03 -14.51 24.41
C GLN A 23 -0.08 -15.19 23.04
N SER A 24 1.05 -15.68 22.54
CA SER A 24 1.15 -16.49 21.33
C SER A 24 1.95 -17.74 21.63
N THR A 25 1.52 -18.86 21.08
CA THR A 25 2.23 -20.13 21.16
C THR A 25 2.85 -20.44 19.81
N LEU A 26 4.14 -20.71 19.79
CA LEU A 26 4.84 -21.18 18.62
C LEU A 26 4.99 -22.70 18.72
N GLU A 27 4.36 -23.42 17.79
CA GLU A 27 4.52 -24.86 17.66
C GLU A 27 5.52 -25.18 16.54
N VAL A 28 6.51 -26.02 16.85
CA VAL A 28 7.51 -26.45 15.88
C VAL A 28 7.45 -27.95 15.73
N GLN A 29 7.07 -28.42 14.56
CA GLN A 29 7.09 -29.83 14.21
C GLN A 29 8.48 -30.21 13.67
N LEU A 30 9.17 -31.09 14.37
CA LEU A 30 10.45 -31.62 13.92
C LEU A 30 10.26 -32.77 12.94
N PRO A 31 11.18 -32.91 11.96
CA PRO A 31 11.17 -34.07 11.07
C PRO A 31 11.43 -35.36 11.86
N ALA A 32 10.98 -36.51 11.31
CA ALA A 32 11.19 -37.82 11.92
C ALA A 32 12.70 -38.06 12.16
N GLY A 33 13.05 -38.47 13.39
CA GLY A 33 14.41 -38.75 13.82
C GLY A 33 15.19 -37.50 14.31
N ALA A 34 14.64 -36.31 14.21
CA ALA A 34 15.24 -35.12 14.83
C ALA A 34 14.91 -35.04 16.32
N THR A 35 15.83 -34.50 17.11
CA THR A 35 15.63 -34.29 18.55
C THR A 35 15.47 -32.82 18.91
N PRO A 36 14.74 -32.47 19.97
CA PRO A 36 14.57 -31.07 20.41
C PRO A 36 15.89 -30.32 20.62
N GLY A 37 16.95 -31.02 21.05
CA GLY A 37 18.27 -30.43 21.24
C GLY A 37 18.96 -29.92 19.95
N GLN A 38 18.49 -30.34 18.79
CA GLN A 38 18.97 -29.88 17.48
C GLN A 38 18.28 -28.62 17.00
N LEU A 39 17.15 -28.24 17.61
CA LEU A 39 16.43 -27.03 17.28
C LEU A 39 17.18 -25.79 17.82
N ARG A 40 17.37 -24.83 16.96
CA ARG A 40 17.79 -23.46 17.29
C ARG A 40 16.68 -22.52 16.85
N LEU A 41 16.02 -21.93 17.82
CA LEU A 41 14.94 -20.97 17.59
C LEU A 41 15.29 -19.67 18.31
N ALA A 42 15.12 -18.55 17.61
CA ALA A 42 15.23 -17.22 18.18
C ALA A 42 14.04 -16.37 17.69
N VAL A 43 13.52 -15.52 18.54
CA VAL A 43 12.54 -14.49 18.17
C VAL A 43 13.24 -13.15 18.34
N PRO A 44 14.01 -12.69 17.35
CA PRO A 44 14.81 -11.49 17.45
C PRO A 44 13.99 -10.21 17.47
N GLN A 45 12.76 -10.28 16.99
CA GLN A 45 11.86 -9.14 16.90
C GLN A 45 10.40 -9.56 17.11
N LEU A 46 9.68 -8.75 17.90
CA LEU A 46 8.23 -8.84 18.09
C LEU A 46 7.63 -7.50 17.72
N SER A 47 6.62 -7.53 16.83
CA SER A 47 5.80 -6.36 16.53
C SER A 47 4.50 -6.46 17.31
N HIS A 48 4.27 -5.52 18.23
CA HIS A 48 3.04 -5.44 18.99
C HIS A 48 2.05 -4.52 18.28
N LEU A 49 1.04 -5.10 17.67
CA LEU A 49 -0.09 -4.37 17.10
C LEU A 49 -1.08 -4.11 18.24
N THR A 50 -1.25 -2.84 18.60
CA THR A 50 -2.14 -2.46 19.70
C THR A 50 -3.63 -2.61 19.36
N GLN A 51 -3.96 -2.80 18.08
CA GLN A 51 -5.35 -3.05 17.61
C GLN A 51 -5.40 -3.95 16.38
N THR A 52 -6.43 -4.79 16.33
CA THR A 52 -6.82 -5.57 15.13
C THR A 52 -7.96 -4.85 14.40
N VAL A 53 -8.22 -5.23 13.13
CA VAL A 53 -9.39 -4.72 12.37
C VAL A 53 -10.70 -4.94 13.13
N ALA A 54 -10.85 -6.09 13.81
CA ALA A 54 -12.03 -6.39 14.61
C ALA A 54 -12.17 -5.48 15.85
N GLN A 55 -11.06 -5.15 16.51
CA GLN A 55 -11.06 -4.26 17.68
C GLN A 55 -11.33 -2.81 17.31
N ALA A 56 -10.98 -2.39 16.09
CA ALA A 56 -11.36 -1.07 15.58
C ALA A 56 -12.89 -0.92 15.44
N SER A 57 -13.61 -2.02 15.17
CA SER A 57 -15.08 -2.03 15.09
C SER A 57 -15.78 -1.96 16.45
N ASP A 58 -15.11 -2.39 17.54
CA ASP A 58 -15.71 -2.49 18.87
C ASP A 58 -15.55 -1.22 19.71
N GLY A 59 -14.96 -0.15 19.17
CA GLY A 59 -14.89 1.18 19.82
C GLY A 59 -13.97 1.24 21.04
N ILE A 60 -13.14 0.25 21.31
CA ILE A 60 -12.26 0.18 22.47
C ILE A 60 -10.82 0.56 22.09
N GLY A 61 -10.42 1.79 22.45
CA GLY A 61 -9.03 2.24 22.50
C GLY A 61 -8.55 3.06 21.29
N LYS A 62 -8.31 4.34 21.55
CA LYS A 62 -7.73 5.31 20.61
C LYS A 62 -6.21 5.16 20.61
N ASN A 63 -5.59 4.59 19.59
CA ASN A 63 -4.17 4.88 19.22
C ASN A 63 -3.54 3.94 18.21
N THR A 64 -4.23 3.60 17.12
CA THR A 64 -3.59 3.19 15.85
C THR A 64 -4.67 3.25 14.78
N ALA A 65 -4.36 3.78 13.60
CA ALA A 65 -5.18 3.92 12.39
C ALA A 65 -6.58 3.30 12.50
N GLN A 66 -7.51 4.07 13.00
CA GLN A 66 -8.87 3.63 13.31
C GLN A 66 -9.80 3.89 12.13
N ILE A 67 -10.83 3.09 12.03
CA ILE A 67 -11.97 3.44 11.16
C ILE A 67 -12.53 4.79 11.60
N GLY A 68 -12.51 5.76 10.67
CA GLY A 68 -12.92 7.13 10.91
C GLY A 68 -11.80 8.11 11.28
N ASP A 69 -10.52 7.69 11.26
CA ASP A 69 -9.39 8.58 11.55
C ASP A 69 -9.02 9.49 10.38
N SER A 70 -9.46 9.19 9.16
CA SER A 70 -9.25 10.06 8.02
C SER A 70 -10.07 11.33 8.10
N GLY A 71 -9.52 12.45 7.63
CA GLY A 71 -10.22 13.74 7.62
C GLY A 71 -11.53 13.67 6.83
N SER A 72 -12.49 14.50 7.23
CA SER A 72 -13.89 14.48 6.74
C SER A 72 -14.05 14.77 5.25
N CYS A 73 -13.02 15.32 4.56
CA CYS A 73 -13.05 15.57 3.13
C CYS A 73 -12.69 14.32 2.30
N ASN A 74 -12.22 13.23 2.93
CA ASN A 74 -11.98 11.98 2.25
C ASN A 74 -13.31 11.34 1.83
N VAL A 75 -13.38 10.90 0.58
CA VAL A 75 -14.62 10.35 0.00
C VAL A 75 -14.56 8.84 0.04
N ASP A 76 -15.58 8.23 0.62
CA ASP A 76 -15.74 6.79 0.67
C ASP A 76 -15.80 6.20 -0.75
N ILE A 77 -15.00 5.15 -1.01
CA ILE A 77 -14.99 4.47 -2.31
C ILE A 77 -16.38 3.94 -2.70
N MET A 78 -17.20 3.61 -1.72
CA MET A 78 -18.57 3.10 -1.96
C MET A 78 -19.56 4.18 -2.39
N CYS A 79 -19.17 5.47 -2.33
CA CYS A 79 -19.99 6.58 -2.84
C CYS A 79 -19.80 6.82 -4.35
N GLY A 80 -18.82 6.19 -4.98
CA GLY A 80 -18.55 6.29 -6.42
C GLY A 80 -18.77 4.98 -7.17
N SER A 81 -18.47 5.00 -8.46
CA SER A 81 -18.54 3.82 -9.36
C SER A 81 -17.16 3.20 -9.62
N TYR A 82 -16.27 3.23 -8.60
CA TYR A 82 -14.86 2.86 -8.74
C TYR A 82 -14.47 1.62 -7.94
N GLN A 83 -15.46 0.78 -7.60
CA GLN A 83 -15.23 -0.44 -6.81
C GLN A 83 -14.37 -1.47 -7.57
N THR A 84 -14.31 -1.40 -8.89
CA THR A 84 -13.43 -2.26 -9.71
C THR A 84 -11.96 -1.93 -9.42
N GLU A 85 -11.59 -0.65 -9.48
CA GLU A 85 -10.26 -0.19 -9.11
C GLU A 85 -9.98 -0.44 -7.63
N GLY A 86 -10.98 -0.22 -6.76
CA GLY A 86 -10.89 -0.49 -5.34
C GLY A 86 -10.55 -1.94 -4.99
N ARG A 87 -10.97 -2.90 -5.82
CA ARG A 87 -10.64 -4.32 -5.62
C ARG A 87 -9.18 -4.67 -5.95
N SER A 88 -8.43 -3.78 -6.56
CA SER A 88 -6.99 -3.95 -6.78
C SER A 88 -6.13 -3.35 -5.67
N VAL A 89 -6.72 -2.58 -4.77
CA VAL A 89 -5.99 -1.79 -3.76
C VAL A 89 -6.16 -2.40 -2.38
N ALA A 90 -5.06 -2.46 -1.63
CA ALA A 90 -5.03 -2.95 -0.26
C ALA A 90 -4.30 -1.98 0.67
N LYS A 91 -4.80 -1.88 1.91
CA LYS A 91 -4.07 -1.27 3.03
C LYS A 91 -2.87 -2.15 3.36
N MET A 92 -1.73 -1.51 3.59
CA MET A 92 -0.49 -2.15 4.01
C MET A 92 -0.18 -1.85 5.46
N VAL A 93 0.25 -2.88 6.19
CA VAL A 93 0.83 -2.76 7.52
C VAL A 93 2.14 -3.54 7.51
N PHE A 94 3.24 -2.93 7.92
CA PHE A 94 4.55 -3.58 7.90
C PHE A 94 5.45 -2.99 8.99
N THR A 95 6.52 -3.72 9.33
CA THR A 95 7.50 -3.33 10.35
C THR A 95 8.82 -2.96 9.69
N LYS A 96 9.38 -1.81 10.06
CA LYS A 96 10.66 -1.31 9.59
C LYS A 96 11.39 -0.65 10.75
N GLY A 97 12.65 -1.06 11.02
CA GLY A 97 13.43 -0.49 12.10
C GLY A 97 12.78 -0.61 13.50
N GLY A 98 12.00 -1.67 13.74
CA GLY A 98 11.29 -1.88 15.01
C GLY A 98 9.98 -1.13 15.18
N SER A 99 9.58 -0.30 14.20
CA SER A 99 8.31 0.45 14.20
C SER A 99 7.36 -0.08 13.15
N THR A 100 6.06 0.00 13.42
CA THR A 100 5.00 -0.37 12.48
C THR A 100 4.53 0.84 11.68
N TYR A 101 4.38 0.65 10.37
CA TYR A 101 4.00 1.68 9.41
C TYR A 101 2.78 1.28 8.62
N LEU A 102 2.09 2.28 8.10
CA LEU A 102 0.93 2.18 7.24
C LEU A 102 1.24 2.76 5.86
N CYS A 103 0.88 2.05 4.82
CA CYS A 103 0.91 2.50 3.44
C CYS A 103 -0.27 1.87 2.67
N THR A 104 -0.35 2.16 1.42
CA THR A 104 -1.29 1.56 0.47
C THR A 104 -0.53 0.95 -0.69
N GLY A 105 -1.05 -0.14 -1.24
CA GLY A 105 -0.48 -0.74 -2.44
C GLY A 105 -1.54 -1.25 -3.40
N THR A 106 -1.12 -1.55 -4.61
CA THR A 106 -2.01 -1.91 -5.72
C THR A 106 -1.53 -3.17 -6.42
N LEU A 107 -2.41 -4.15 -6.58
CA LEU A 107 -2.17 -5.40 -7.28
C LEU A 107 -2.13 -5.15 -8.79
N LEU A 108 -1.04 -5.54 -9.45
CA LEU A 108 -0.84 -5.34 -10.88
C LEU A 108 -1.00 -6.64 -11.68
N ASN A 109 -1.55 -6.50 -12.86
CA ASN A 109 -1.54 -7.54 -13.88
C ASN A 109 -0.22 -7.51 -14.68
N ASP A 110 0.14 -8.63 -15.27
CA ASP A 110 1.22 -8.72 -16.24
C ASP A 110 0.68 -8.94 -17.67
N THR A 111 1.56 -8.80 -18.65
CA THR A 111 1.21 -8.95 -20.07
C THR A 111 0.74 -10.36 -20.46
N ARG A 112 1.01 -11.36 -19.62
CA ARG A 112 0.60 -12.76 -19.82
C ARG A 112 -0.69 -13.10 -19.08
N ASN A 113 -1.22 -12.14 -18.31
CA ASN A 113 -2.38 -12.37 -17.42
C ASN A 113 -2.16 -13.60 -16.51
N SER A 114 -0.95 -13.72 -15.96
CA SER A 114 -0.53 -14.90 -15.20
C SER A 114 -1.12 -14.99 -13.80
N GLN A 115 -1.77 -13.93 -13.33
CA GLN A 115 -2.24 -13.76 -11.96
C GLN A 115 -1.10 -13.88 -10.92
N THR A 116 0.15 -13.65 -11.33
CA THR A 116 1.25 -13.48 -10.40
C THR A 116 0.97 -12.24 -9.55
N PRO A 117 1.01 -12.32 -8.22
CA PRO A 117 0.57 -11.24 -7.35
C PRO A 117 1.63 -10.14 -7.24
N TYR A 118 1.91 -9.46 -8.35
CA TYR A 118 2.73 -8.26 -8.36
C TYR A 118 2.03 -7.14 -7.63
N PHE A 119 2.73 -6.44 -6.75
CA PHE A 119 2.14 -5.47 -5.86
C PHE A 119 2.99 -4.20 -5.83
N LEU A 120 2.41 -3.11 -6.32
CA LEU A 120 3.03 -1.79 -6.41
C LEU A 120 2.84 -1.01 -5.12
N SER A 121 3.88 -0.33 -4.66
CA SER A 121 3.81 0.67 -3.59
C SER A 121 4.95 1.69 -3.72
N ALA A 122 5.23 2.46 -2.68
CA ALA A 122 6.31 3.44 -2.65
C ALA A 122 7.60 2.87 -2.06
N ALA A 123 8.75 3.34 -2.55
CA ALA A 123 10.06 2.96 -2.02
C ALA A 123 10.28 3.45 -0.58
N HIS A 124 9.73 4.63 -0.23
CA HIS A 124 9.83 5.09 1.15
C HIS A 124 9.04 4.21 2.14
N CYS A 125 8.02 3.50 1.68
CA CYS A 125 7.31 2.48 2.47
C CYS A 125 8.21 1.25 2.66
N ILE A 126 8.52 0.54 1.59
CA ILE A 126 9.32 -0.70 1.62
C ILE A 126 10.43 -0.61 0.59
N ALA A 127 11.68 -0.53 1.03
CA ALA A 127 12.86 -0.49 0.19
C ALA A 127 13.83 -1.65 0.45
N ASP A 128 13.52 -2.54 1.38
CA ASP A 128 14.36 -3.69 1.73
C ASP A 128 13.52 -4.95 1.97
N GLN A 129 14.18 -6.12 1.86
CA GLN A 129 13.50 -7.41 2.01
C GLN A 129 13.05 -7.66 3.45
N ALA A 130 13.74 -7.12 4.45
CA ALA A 130 13.36 -7.32 5.84
C ALA A 130 11.98 -6.70 6.11
N ALA A 131 11.76 -5.46 5.67
CA ALA A 131 10.45 -4.81 5.73
C ALA A 131 9.41 -5.54 4.88
N ALA A 132 9.75 -5.95 3.64
CA ALA A 132 8.84 -6.68 2.75
C ALA A 132 8.36 -8.00 3.37
N SER A 133 9.23 -8.70 4.09
CA SER A 133 8.88 -9.97 4.75
C SER A 133 7.85 -9.82 5.88
N THR A 134 7.68 -8.60 6.42
CA THR A 134 6.71 -8.32 7.49
C THR A 134 5.35 -7.86 6.99
N LEU A 135 5.19 -7.73 5.68
CA LEU A 135 4.00 -7.12 5.08
C LEU A 135 2.74 -7.91 5.37
N LEU A 136 1.75 -7.20 5.88
CA LEU A 136 0.35 -7.61 5.97
C LEU A 136 -0.46 -6.73 5.02
N THR A 137 -1.41 -7.31 4.28
CA THR A 137 -2.31 -6.57 3.41
C THR A 137 -3.76 -6.80 3.81
N TYR A 138 -4.56 -5.73 3.78
CA TYR A 138 -5.99 -5.78 4.09
C TYR A 138 -6.76 -5.45 2.82
N TRP A 139 -7.53 -6.42 2.34
CA TRP A 139 -8.31 -6.39 1.12
C TRP A 139 -9.78 -6.13 1.43
N PHE A 140 -10.48 -5.43 0.56
CA PHE A 140 -11.89 -5.05 0.75
C PHE A 140 -12.14 -4.32 2.07
N PHE A 141 -11.09 -3.72 2.65
CA PHE A 141 -11.19 -2.92 3.85
C PHE A 141 -11.77 -1.54 3.51
N ARG A 142 -13.08 -1.54 3.27
CA ARG A 142 -13.89 -0.40 2.83
C ARG A 142 -15.22 -0.40 3.58
N ALA A 143 -15.95 0.70 3.53
CA ALA A 143 -17.29 0.75 4.11
C ALA A 143 -18.21 -0.28 3.46
N GLU A 144 -19.21 -0.77 4.19
CA GLU A 144 -20.23 -1.67 3.68
C GLU A 144 -21.08 -1.02 2.58
N ALA A 145 -21.38 0.27 2.77
CA ALA A 145 -22.10 1.13 1.84
C ALA A 145 -21.56 2.56 1.92
N CYS A 146 -21.95 3.42 1.00
CA CYS A 146 -21.57 4.84 1.01
C CYS A 146 -21.87 5.47 2.37
N ASN A 147 -20.84 6.05 3.00
CA ASN A 147 -20.90 6.72 4.30
C ASN A 147 -21.45 5.87 5.47
N SER A 148 -21.29 4.54 5.40
CA SER A 148 -21.74 3.64 6.46
C SER A 148 -20.72 3.45 7.60
N SER A 149 -19.56 4.12 7.56
CA SER A 149 -18.56 4.06 8.64
C SER A 149 -19.23 4.23 10.00
N PRO A 150 -18.89 3.42 11.04
CA PRO A 150 -17.75 2.47 11.07
C PRO A 150 -18.04 1.07 10.51
N LYS A 151 -19.22 0.81 9.94
CA LYS A 151 -19.52 -0.48 9.33
C LYS A 151 -18.65 -0.68 8.07
N PHE A 152 -17.97 -1.79 8.01
CA PHE A 152 -17.11 -2.15 6.89
C PHE A 152 -17.59 -3.43 6.17
N ASP A 153 -17.13 -3.62 4.94
CA ASP A 153 -17.47 -4.78 4.12
C ASP A 153 -17.17 -6.08 4.89
N PRO A 154 -18.16 -6.97 5.09
CA PRO A 154 -17.96 -8.24 5.80
C PRO A 154 -17.00 -9.19 5.07
N ASN A 155 -16.69 -8.92 3.80
CA ASN A 155 -15.69 -9.66 3.03
C ASN A 155 -14.26 -9.12 3.21
N ALA A 156 -14.04 -8.16 4.12
CA ALA A 156 -12.70 -7.67 4.41
C ALA A 156 -11.79 -8.83 4.85
N VAL A 157 -10.65 -8.98 4.16
CA VAL A 157 -9.71 -10.08 4.38
C VAL A 157 -8.33 -9.52 4.68
N ARG A 158 -7.73 -10.02 5.74
CA ARG A 158 -6.32 -9.81 6.04
C ARG A 158 -5.49 -10.96 5.46
N LEU A 159 -4.45 -10.63 4.71
CA LEU A 159 -3.48 -11.56 4.18
C LEU A 159 -2.13 -11.34 4.87
N SER A 160 -1.60 -12.40 5.45
CA SER A 160 -0.25 -12.46 6.02
C SER A 160 0.68 -13.26 5.10
N GLY A 161 1.98 -13.30 5.44
CA GLY A 161 2.97 -14.07 4.68
C GLY A 161 4.07 -13.20 4.05
N GLY A 162 3.92 -11.88 4.14
CA GLY A 162 4.91 -10.97 3.60
C GLY A 162 4.96 -10.94 2.07
N ALA A 163 6.04 -10.38 1.56
CA ALA A 163 6.30 -10.26 0.14
C ALA A 163 7.79 -10.45 -0.18
N GLN A 164 8.08 -10.79 -1.40
CA GLN A 164 9.41 -10.69 -1.98
C GLN A 164 9.59 -9.29 -2.57
N LEU A 165 10.67 -8.61 -2.23
CA LEU A 165 11.08 -7.37 -2.88
C LEU A 165 11.66 -7.72 -4.25
N LEU A 166 11.03 -7.27 -5.33
CA LEU A 166 11.51 -7.50 -6.68
C LEU A 166 12.35 -6.33 -7.19
N TYR A 167 11.91 -5.12 -6.89
CA TYR A 167 12.53 -3.91 -7.40
C TYR A 167 12.17 -2.69 -6.53
N THR A 168 13.10 -1.75 -6.44
CA THR A 168 12.87 -0.44 -5.83
C THR A 168 13.66 0.65 -6.55
N ARG A 169 13.07 1.83 -6.71
CA ARG A 169 13.71 3.00 -7.35
C ARG A 169 13.35 4.27 -6.62
N ALA A 170 14.32 4.79 -5.85
CA ALA A 170 14.12 5.98 -5.04
C ALA A 170 13.82 7.24 -5.85
N ALA A 171 14.37 7.38 -7.08
CA ALA A 171 14.20 8.57 -7.92
C ALA A 171 12.75 8.84 -8.34
N VAL A 172 11.92 7.79 -8.40
CA VAL A 172 10.49 7.86 -8.69
C VAL A 172 9.67 7.28 -7.53
N ASP A 173 10.31 7.03 -6.40
CA ASP A 173 9.72 6.50 -5.18
C ASP A 173 8.81 5.29 -5.41
N THR A 174 9.26 4.34 -6.22
CA THR A 174 8.49 3.15 -6.60
C THR A 174 9.10 1.89 -6.02
N THR A 175 8.26 1.01 -5.52
CA THR A 175 8.60 -0.37 -5.12
C THR A 175 7.66 -1.36 -5.81
N LEU A 176 8.24 -2.43 -6.35
CA LEU A 176 7.50 -3.59 -6.86
C LEU A 176 7.80 -4.80 -5.96
N LEU A 177 6.74 -5.35 -5.43
CA LEU A 177 6.75 -6.55 -4.60
C LEU A 177 6.05 -7.70 -5.33
N ARG A 178 6.29 -8.91 -4.86
CA ARG A 178 5.46 -10.08 -5.14
C ARG A 178 4.97 -10.64 -3.82
N LEU A 179 3.66 -10.65 -3.61
CA LEU A 179 3.09 -11.23 -2.39
C LEU A 179 3.43 -12.73 -2.33
N ASN A 180 3.78 -13.23 -1.15
CA ASN A 180 4.10 -14.64 -0.94
C ASN A 180 2.85 -15.51 -0.90
N ALA A 181 1.74 -14.95 -0.44
CA ALA A 181 0.46 -15.62 -0.41
C ALA A 181 -0.45 -15.15 -1.56
N ALA A 182 -1.32 -16.02 -2.03
CA ALA A 182 -2.31 -15.68 -3.06
C ALA A 182 -3.30 -14.63 -2.52
N PRO A 183 -3.59 -13.56 -3.27
CA PRO A 183 -4.63 -12.62 -2.93
C PRO A 183 -6.00 -13.31 -2.78
N PRO A 184 -6.94 -12.75 -2.00
CA PRO A 184 -8.27 -13.34 -1.84
C PRO A 184 -9.05 -13.37 -3.16
N ALA A 185 -10.09 -14.19 -3.21
CA ALA A 185 -11.00 -14.22 -4.36
C ALA A 185 -11.63 -12.84 -4.62
N ASN A 186 -12.00 -12.57 -5.86
CA ASN A 186 -12.66 -11.33 -6.32
C ASN A 186 -11.77 -10.06 -6.31
N VAL A 187 -10.47 -10.15 -6.07
CA VAL A 187 -9.56 -9.04 -6.35
C VAL A 187 -9.49 -8.75 -7.86
N VAL A 188 -9.03 -7.59 -8.19
CA VAL A 188 -8.72 -7.17 -9.55
C VAL A 188 -7.22 -6.98 -9.70
N TYR A 189 -6.64 -7.52 -10.74
CA TYR A 189 -5.27 -7.24 -11.14
C TYR A 189 -5.32 -6.04 -12.10
N ALA A 190 -4.87 -4.89 -11.62
CA ALA A 190 -4.93 -3.64 -12.37
C ALA A 190 -3.95 -3.65 -13.53
N GLY A 191 -4.39 -3.21 -14.69
CA GLY A 191 -3.50 -2.93 -15.81
C GLY A 191 -2.64 -1.70 -15.52
N SER A 192 -1.43 -1.66 -16.08
CA SER A 192 -0.52 -0.52 -16.00
C SER A 192 -0.28 0.05 -17.40
N TYR A 193 -0.04 1.37 -17.46
CA TYR A 193 0.15 2.09 -18.71
C TYR A 193 1.49 2.82 -18.70
N PHE A 194 2.26 2.60 -19.76
CA PHE A 194 3.61 3.16 -19.95
C PHE A 194 3.66 4.23 -21.07
N GLY A 195 2.53 4.62 -21.61
CA GLY A 195 2.47 5.58 -22.71
C GLY A 195 2.69 7.01 -22.26
N ALA A 196 2.98 7.85 -23.27
CA ALA A 196 3.36 9.23 -23.09
C ALA A 196 2.17 10.21 -22.89
N ASP A 197 0.93 9.71 -22.86
CA ASP A 197 -0.26 10.53 -22.98
C ASP A 197 -0.75 11.14 -21.66
N VAL A 198 -0.12 10.76 -20.54
CA VAL A 198 -0.41 11.37 -19.24
C VAL A 198 0.31 12.73 -19.18
N VAL A 199 -0.47 13.79 -19.35
CA VAL A 199 -0.01 15.18 -19.44
C VAL A 199 -0.83 16.08 -18.50
N ALA A 200 -0.46 17.35 -18.40
CA ALA A 200 -1.28 18.31 -17.65
C ALA A 200 -2.72 18.34 -18.20
N GLY A 201 -3.68 18.30 -17.30
CA GLY A 201 -5.10 18.20 -17.61
C GLY A 201 -5.66 16.77 -17.66
N THR A 202 -4.81 15.73 -17.68
CA THR A 202 -5.28 14.34 -17.62
C THR A 202 -6.01 14.10 -16.30
N ASP A 203 -7.26 13.64 -16.38
CA ASP A 203 -8.06 13.25 -15.22
C ASP A 203 -7.52 11.96 -14.60
N VAL A 204 -7.46 11.94 -13.27
CA VAL A 204 -6.97 10.81 -12.49
C VAL A 204 -7.88 10.48 -11.32
N LEU A 205 -7.91 9.19 -10.99
CA LEU A 205 -8.55 8.61 -9.82
C LEU A 205 -7.47 8.07 -8.89
N GLY A 206 -7.44 8.50 -7.64
CA GLY A 206 -6.69 7.87 -6.55
C GLY A 206 -7.59 6.95 -5.75
N VAL A 207 -7.07 5.78 -5.36
CA VAL A 207 -7.74 4.87 -4.43
C VAL A 207 -6.75 4.49 -3.34
N HIS A 208 -7.08 4.76 -2.07
CA HIS A 208 -6.10 4.74 -0.99
C HIS A 208 -6.73 4.48 0.39
N HIS A 209 -5.87 4.32 1.39
CA HIS A 209 -6.24 4.14 2.80
C HIS A 209 -5.63 5.26 3.67
N PRO A 210 -6.23 6.46 3.66
CA PRO A 210 -5.71 7.60 4.42
C PRO A 210 -5.79 7.30 5.91
N SER A 211 -4.74 7.63 6.67
CA SER A 211 -4.61 7.32 8.10
C SER A 211 -4.80 5.82 8.43
N GLY A 212 -4.72 4.92 7.42
CA GLY A 212 -5.06 3.51 7.55
C GLY A 212 -6.56 3.23 7.72
N ASP A 213 -7.40 4.21 7.48
CA ASP A 213 -8.86 4.12 7.52
C ASP A 213 -9.40 3.24 6.39
N LEU A 214 -10.73 3.08 6.37
CA LEU A 214 -11.47 2.44 5.29
C LEU A 214 -11.11 3.07 3.95
N GLN A 215 -11.14 2.27 2.90
CA GLN A 215 -10.75 2.67 1.55
C GLN A 215 -11.51 3.92 1.08
N LYS A 216 -10.77 4.89 0.61
CA LYS A 216 -11.25 6.17 0.08
C LYS A 216 -10.86 6.35 -1.37
N MET A 217 -11.51 7.30 -2.02
CA MET A 217 -11.17 7.73 -3.38
C MET A 217 -10.93 9.22 -3.45
N SER A 218 -10.11 9.63 -4.40
CA SER A 218 -9.87 11.02 -4.75
C SER A 218 -9.92 11.20 -6.26
N ILE A 219 -10.58 12.25 -6.72
CA ILE A 219 -10.72 12.57 -8.13
C ILE A 219 -10.04 13.91 -8.39
N GLY A 220 -9.16 13.95 -9.37
CA GLY A 220 -8.39 15.14 -9.68
C GLY A 220 -7.83 15.13 -11.09
N SER A 221 -6.82 15.94 -11.32
CA SER A 221 -6.10 15.97 -12.57
C SER A 221 -4.62 16.25 -12.38
N VAL A 222 -3.82 15.77 -13.31
CA VAL A 222 -2.40 16.10 -13.41
C VAL A 222 -2.27 17.59 -13.69
N ARG A 223 -1.49 18.30 -12.88
CA ARG A 223 -1.18 19.73 -13.07
C ARG A 223 0.08 19.94 -13.92
N GLY A 224 0.98 18.99 -13.90
CA GLY A 224 2.27 19.04 -14.59
C GLY A 224 3.23 18.02 -14.00
N PHE A 225 4.51 18.30 -14.22
CA PHE A 225 5.58 17.44 -13.75
C PHE A 225 6.41 18.16 -12.69
N VAL A 226 6.93 17.38 -11.74
CA VAL A 226 7.86 17.86 -10.71
C VAL A 226 9.02 16.90 -10.56
N SER A 227 10.14 17.41 -10.08
CA SER A 227 11.26 16.62 -9.57
C SER A 227 11.37 16.86 -8.07
N CYS A 228 11.34 15.81 -7.28
CA CYS A 228 11.41 15.90 -5.84
C CYS A 228 12.79 15.42 -5.34
N SER A 229 13.29 16.08 -4.30
CA SER A 229 14.44 15.56 -3.54
C SER A 229 14.07 14.28 -2.83
N GLY A 230 15.06 13.49 -2.39
CA GLY A 230 14.80 12.40 -1.45
C GLY A 230 14.21 12.91 -0.13
N PHE A 231 13.58 12.04 0.63
CA PHE A 231 13.06 12.37 1.96
C PHE A 231 14.20 12.72 2.91
N ASN A 232 14.03 13.81 3.64
CA ASN A 232 14.92 14.15 4.74
C ASN A 232 14.61 13.32 6.01
N SER A 233 15.39 13.50 7.07
CA SER A 233 15.16 12.79 8.34
C SER A 233 13.82 13.09 9.02
N GLY A 234 13.16 14.19 8.64
CA GLY A 234 11.82 14.54 9.10
C GLY A 234 10.68 13.97 8.23
N GLY A 235 11.00 13.14 7.21
CA GLY A 235 10.01 12.53 6.32
C GLY A 235 9.39 13.51 5.32
N THR A 236 10.02 14.67 5.10
CA THR A 236 9.56 15.67 4.12
C THR A 236 10.48 15.68 2.89
N THR A 237 9.93 16.08 1.75
CA THR A 237 10.65 16.24 0.50
C THR A 237 10.32 17.60 -0.12
N ASN A 238 11.25 18.15 -0.89
CA ASN A 238 11.03 19.38 -1.65
C ASN A 238 10.88 19.05 -3.13
N CYS A 239 9.81 19.50 -3.74
CA CYS A 239 9.53 19.30 -5.15
C CYS A 239 9.62 20.64 -5.91
N ALA A 240 10.31 20.64 -7.04
CA ALA A 240 10.39 21.77 -7.94
C ALA A 240 9.66 21.46 -9.25
N SER A 241 9.04 22.45 -9.85
CA SER A 241 8.43 22.33 -11.17
C SER A 241 9.44 21.87 -12.21
N ALA A 242 9.04 20.97 -13.07
CA ALA A 242 9.87 20.40 -14.12
C ALA A 242 9.06 20.27 -15.42
N ASN A 243 9.75 20.01 -16.52
CA ASN A 243 9.10 19.62 -17.76
C ASN A 243 8.95 18.08 -17.82
N ARG A 244 8.34 17.56 -18.89
CA ARG A 244 8.14 16.13 -19.07
C ARG A 244 9.45 15.31 -19.04
N ASP A 245 10.52 15.87 -19.64
CA ASP A 245 11.77 15.13 -19.84
C ASP A 245 12.60 15.04 -18.54
N THR A 246 12.43 16.03 -17.66
CA THR A 246 13.20 16.13 -16.41
C THR A 246 12.38 15.79 -15.15
N GLY A 247 11.05 15.87 -15.24
CA GLY A 247 10.17 15.60 -14.11
C GLY A 247 10.04 14.10 -13.85
N THR A 248 10.33 13.66 -12.65
CA THR A 248 10.22 12.24 -12.24
C THR A 248 8.86 11.89 -11.65
N MET A 249 8.04 12.89 -11.35
CA MET A 249 6.73 12.71 -10.74
C MET A 249 5.67 13.56 -11.42
N PHE A 250 4.42 13.10 -11.37
CA PHE A 250 3.24 13.92 -11.66
C PHE A 250 2.90 14.76 -10.44
N SER A 251 2.56 16.03 -10.64
CA SER A 251 1.87 16.85 -9.64
C SER A 251 0.36 16.74 -9.88
N VAL A 252 -0.40 16.34 -8.88
CA VAL A 252 -1.85 16.09 -8.96
C VAL A 252 -2.58 17.07 -8.05
N LEU A 253 -3.64 17.69 -8.57
CA LEU A 253 -4.57 18.51 -7.79
C LEU A 253 -5.91 17.78 -7.69
N TRP A 254 -6.41 17.64 -6.48
CA TRP A 254 -7.70 17.01 -6.22
C TRP A 254 -8.85 18.02 -6.35
N ARG A 255 -9.93 17.57 -6.98
CA ARG A 255 -11.23 18.27 -7.03
C ARG A 255 -12.20 17.71 -6.01
N GLN A 256 -12.00 16.44 -5.64
CA GLN A 256 -12.81 15.71 -4.67
C GLN A 256 -11.91 14.75 -3.91
N GLY A 257 -12.07 14.70 -2.59
CA GLY A 257 -11.17 13.93 -1.74
C GLY A 257 -9.81 14.57 -1.58
N THR A 258 -8.90 13.87 -0.95
CA THR A 258 -7.49 14.24 -0.74
C THR A 258 -6.69 12.98 -0.45
N THR A 259 -5.38 13.10 -0.12
CA THR A 259 -4.60 12.02 0.50
C THR A 259 -4.06 12.45 1.86
N GLU A 260 -3.67 11.48 2.68
CA GLU A 260 -3.09 11.69 4.00
C GLU A 260 -1.99 10.66 4.25
N GLY A 261 -1.31 10.71 5.40
CA GLY A 261 -0.42 9.64 5.85
C GLY A 261 -1.13 8.28 5.77
N GLY A 262 -0.44 7.23 5.34
CA GLY A 262 -1.05 5.92 5.04
C GLY A 262 -1.54 5.75 3.59
N SER A 263 -1.84 6.83 2.87
CA SER A 263 -2.12 6.79 1.42
C SER A 263 -0.86 6.53 0.58
N SER A 264 0.33 6.71 1.13
CA SER A 264 1.64 6.48 0.52
C SER A 264 1.68 5.18 -0.28
N GLY A 265 2.17 5.23 -1.51
CA GLY A 265 2.26 4.07 -2.41
C GLY A 265 0.98 3.72 -3.15
N SER A 266 -0.15 4.38 -2.85
CA SER A 266 -1.39 4.19 -3.59
C SER A 266 -1.24 4.57 -5.06
N ALA A 267 -1.83 3.79 -5.96
CA ALA A 267 -1.82 4.11 -7.37
C ALA A 267 -2.79 5.25 -7.72
N ILE A 268 -2.40 6.05 -8.73
CA ILE A 268 -3.36 6.81 -9.51
C ILE A 268 -3.66 6.09 -10.81
N PHE A 269 -4.92 6.16 -11.21
CA PHE A 269 -5.44 5.57 -12.42
C PHE A 269 -5.80 6.70 -13.41
N ALA A 270 -5.33 6.57 -14.65
CA ALA A 270 -5.77 7.38 -15.77
C ALA A 270 -6.60 6.56 -16.73
N GLN A 271 -7.58 7.17 -17.37
CA GLN A 271 -8.44 6.49 -18.33
C GLN A 271 -7.81 6.56 -19.73
N THR A 272 -7.70 5.40 -20.37
CA THR A 272 -7.33 5.26 -21.78
C THR A 272 -8.39 4.42 -22.47
N GLY A 273 -9.12 5.01 -23.41
CA GLY A 273 -10.32 4.38 -23.97
C GLY A 273 -11.38 4.17 -22.87
N ASN A 274 -11.85 2.93 -22.72
CA ASN A 274 -12.85 2.56 -21.71
C ASN A 274 -12.25 1.91 -20.46
N THR A 275 -10.93 1.88 -20.33
CA THR A 275 -10.24 1.19 -19.24
C THR A 275 -9.38 2.19 -18.46
N ARG A 276 -9.32 2.00 -17.15
CA ARG A 276 -8.39 2.73 -16.28
C ARG A 276 -7.16 1.90 -16.00
N TYR A 277 -6.00 2.55 -16.13
CA TYR A 277 -4.68 1.94 -15.93
C TYR A 277 -3.91 2.69 -14.86
N VAL A 278 -3.10 1.96 -14.12
CA VAL A 278 -2.13 2.54 -13.19
C VAL A 278 -1.08 3.31 -13.97
N VAL A 279 -0.85 4.57 -13.57
CA VAL A 279 0.13 5.48 -14.21
C VAL A 279 1.13 6.06 -13.21
N GLY A 280 0.92 5.89 -11.91
CA GLY A 280 1.83 6.39 -10.88
C GLY A 280 1.50 5.87 -9.49
N ALA A 281 2.43 6.05 -8.55
CA ALA A 281 2.29 5.71 -7.14
C ALA A 281 2.57 6.94 -6.25
N LEU A 282 1.77 7.14 -5.20
CA LEU A 282 1.88 8.30 -4.30
C LEU A 282 3.20 8.29 -3.53
N SER A 283 3.93 9.37 -3.66
CA SER A 283 5.16 9.65 -2.92
C SER A 283 4.92 10.57 -1.73
N SER A 284 4.45 11.77 -2.01
CA SER A 284 4.33 12.85 -1.03
C SER A 284 3.31 13.87 -1.49
N GLY A 285 2.97 14.81 -0.63
CA GLY A 285 2.11 15.91 -1.02
C GLY A 285 1.87 16.94 0.07
N SER A 286 1.18 18.00 -0.33
CA SER A 286 0.70 19.06 0.55
C SER A 286 -0.83 19.15 0.59
N ALA A 287 -1.50 18.32 -0.22
CA ALA A 287 -2.96 18.26 -0.19
C ALA A 287 -3.45 17.69 1.14
N SER A 288 -4.50 18.25 1.67
CA SER A 288 -5.17 17.79 2.90
C SER A 288 -6.56 18.44 2.99
N CYS A 289 -7.38 18.01 3.93
CA CYS A 289 -8.66 18.68 4.19
C CYS A 289 -8.48 20.17 4.56
N ALA A 290 -7.38 20.51 5.22
CA ALA A 290 -7.05 21.90 5.57
C ALA A 290 -6.39 22.67 4.41
N ASN A 291 -5.84 21.97 3.41
CA ASN A 291 -5.18 22.56 2.24
C ASN A 291 -5.69 21.93 0.93
N PRO A 292 -6.94 22.19 0.53
CA PRO A 292 -7.55 21.58 -0.66
C PRO A 292 -6.93 22.07 -1.98
N SER A 293 -6.18 23.17 -1.96
CA SER A 293 -5.40 23.67 -3.11
C SER A 293 -3.98 23.10 -3.18
N GLY A 294 -3.58 22.32 -2.20
CA GLY A 294 -2.31 21.59 -2.21
C GLY A 294 -2.28 20.55 -3.33
N THR A 295 -1.07 20.11 -3.67
CA THR A 295 -0.87 19.09 -4.69
C THR A 295 -0.13 17.90 -4.11
N ASP A 296 -0.39 16.71 -4.67
CA ASP A 296 0.30 15.48 -4.35
C ASP A 296 1.20 15.06 -5.50
N SER A 297 2.34 14.46 -5.16
CA SER A 297 3.37 14.01 -6.09
C SER A 297 3.31 12.50 -6.23
N TYR A 298 3.14 12.04 -7.48
CA TYR A 298 3.07 10.61 -7.81
C TYR A 298 4.24 10.22 -8.70
N GLY A 299 5.02 9.24 -8.28
CA GLY A 299 6.09 8.67 -9.09
C GLY A 299 5.56 8.19 -10.44
N ARG A 300 6.19 8.60 -11.52
CA ARG A 300 5.78 8.28 -12.90
C ARG A 300 6.08 6.81 -13.18
N PHE A 301 5.02 6.02 -13.44
CA PHE A 301 5.16 4.58 -13.61
C PHE A 301 6.02 4.22 -14.83
N GLU A 302 5.91 4.98 -15.93
CA GLU A 302 6.70 4.76 -17.14
C GLU A 302 8.22 5.01 -16.95
N LEU A 303 8.60 5.66 -15.84
CA LEU A 303 10.01 5.85 -15.47
C LEU A 303 10.47 4.84 -14.39
N SER A 304 9.60 3.97 -13.91
CA SER A 304 9.91 3.08 -12.79
C SER A 304 10.73 1.88 -13.20
N PHE A 305 10.58 1.40 -14.43
CA PHE A 305 11.17 0.16 -14.93
C PHE A 305 11.94 0.35 -16.22
#